data_027c13d4ad1a344b228cdcac859b82c7
#
_entry.id   027c13d4ad1a344b228cdcac859b82c7
#
_cell.length_a   1.000
_cell.length_b   1.000
_cell.length_c   1.000
_cell.angle_alpha   90.00
_cell.angle_beta   90.00
_cell.angle_gamma   90.00
#
_symmetry.space_group_name_H-M   'P 1'
#
loop_
_entity.id
_entity.type
_entity.pdbx_description
1 polymer ?
#
loop_
_entity_poly.entity_id
_entity_poly.type
_entity_poly.pdbx_seq_one_letter_code
_entity_poly.pdbx_strand_id
1 'polypeptide(L)'
;MNTNNTLDLTPHFALDGDQPFKDRRAMMPFRGAIPVAKEQLAQTWQEMINQTVSPRKRLVYLHIPFCATHCTFCGFYQNRFNDDACAHYTDALIREIEMEADSVLHQSAPIHAVYFGGGTPSALSAHDLARIITTLREKLPLAPDCEITIEGRVLNFDAERIDACLDAGANRFSIGIQSFNSKIRKKMARTSDGPTAIAFMESLVKRDRAAVVCDLLFGLPGQDAQTWGEDLAIARDIGLDGVDLYALNVLPNTPLGKAVENGRTTVPSPAERRDLYLQGCDFMDDAGWRCISNSHWGRTTRERNLYNLLIKQGADCLAFGSGAGGSINGYSWMNERNLQTWHESVAAGKKPLMMIMRNAERNAQWRHTLQSGIETARVFRHVA
;
A
#
# COMPACT_ATOMS: atom_id res chain seq x y z
N MET A 1 -6.67 -38.96 16.22
CA MET A 1 -7.56 -38.48 15.16
C MET A 1 -6.87 -37.29 14.53
N ASN A 2 -6.15 -37.55 13.43
CA ASN A 2 -5.46 -36.49 12.67
C ASN A 2 -6.48 -35.79 11.79
N THR A 3 -6.99 -34.65 12.22
CA THR A 3 -7.62 -33.74 11.30
C THR A 3 -6.48 -32.99 10.59
N ASN A 4 -6.16 -33.42 9.37
CA ASN A 4 -5.36 -32.65 8.44
C ASN A 4 -6.09 -31.30 8.23
N ASN A 5 -5.69 -30.29 8.98
CA ASN A 5 -6.10 -28.92 8.78
C ASN A 5 -5.33 -28.41 7.54
N THR A 6 -5.77 -28.86 6.35
CA THR A 6 -5.26 -28.28 5.09
C THR A 6 -5.68 -26.84 5.06
N LEU A 7 -4.69 -25.99 5.06
CA LEU A 7 -4.86 -24.54 4.98
C LEU A 7 -5.63 -24.18 3.71
N ASP A 8 -6.78 -23.53 3.84
CA ASP A 8 -7.53 -23.03 2.69
C ASP A 8 -6.86 -21.77 2.12
N LEU A 9 -6.04 -21.96 1.09
CA LEU A 9 -5.36 -20.88 0.35
C LEU A 9 -6.22 -20.30 -0.79
N THR A 10 -7.41 -20.84 -1.05
CA THR A 10 -8.30 -20.35 -2.12
C THR A 10 -8.63 -18.85 -2.04
N PRO A 11 -8.64 -18.18 -0.85
CA PRO A 11 -8.75 -16.73 -0.79
C PRO A 11 -7.56 -15.98 -1.39
N HIS A 12 -6.39 -16.60 -1.48
CA HIS A 12 -5.13 -15.96 -1.88
C HIS A 12 -4.63 -16.41 -3.23
N PHE A 13 -4.82 -17.69 -3.55
CA PHE A 13 -4.39 -18.30 -4.80
C PHE A 13 -5.49 -19.23 -5.31
N ALA A 14 -5.70 -19.29 -6.63
CA ALA A 14 -6.47 -20.37 -7.21
C ALA A 14 -5.67 -21.67 -6.99
N LEU A 15 -6.27 -22.64 -6.28
CA LEU A 15 -5.64 -23.92 -5.99
C LEU A 15 -5.69 -24.92 -7.16
N ASP A 16 -6.23 -24.53 -8.32
CA ASP A 16 -6.10 -25.29 -9.55
C ASP A 16 -4.63 -25.22 -9.96
N GLY A 17 -3.86 -26.25 -9.58
CA GLY A 17 -2.40 -26.37 -9.60
C GLY A 17 -1.61 -25.67 -10.71
N ASP A 18 -2.23 -25.40 -11.86
CA ASP A 18 -1.58 -24.77 -13.00
C ASP A 18 -1.84 -23.24 -13.16
N GLN A 19 -2.71 -22.62 -12.36
CA GLN A 19 -3.10 -21.23 -12.55
C GLN A 19 -3.22 -20.42 -11.25
N PRO A 20 -2.16 -20.26 -10.48
CA PRO A 20 -2.20 -19.62 -9.14
C PRO A 20 -2.63 -18.14 -9.16
N PHE A 21 -2.71 -17.50 -10.31
CA PHE A 21 -3.10 -16.10 -10.47
C PHE A 21 -4.40 -15.88 -11.24
N LYS A 22 -5.14 -16.96 -11.57
CA LYS A 22 -6.39 -16.85 -12.32
C LYS A 22 -7.43 -15.99 -11.62
N ASP A 23 -7.58 -16.22 -10.33
CA ASP A 23 -8.59 -15.59 -9.48
C ASP A 23 -7.98 -15.02 -8.20
N ARG A 24 -7.14 -13.97 -8.31
CA ARG A 24 -6.70 -13.26 -7.11
C ARG A 24 -7.92 -12.63 -6.45
N ARG A 25 -8.41 -13.24 -5.39
CA ARG A 25 -9.45 -12.63 -4.56
C ARG A 25 -8.81 -11.53 -3.72
N ALA A 26 -9.13 -10.29 -4.04
CA ALA A 26 -8.77 -9.18 -3.17
C ALA A 26 -9.31 -9.44 -1.77
N MET A 27 -8.48 -9.24 -0.76
CA MET A 27 -8.94 -9.25 0.62
C MET A 27 -9.88 -8.06 0.81
N MET A 28 -11.19 -8.32 0.77
CA MET A 28 -12.18 -7.30 1.04
C MET A 28 -12.30 -7.14 2.55
N PRO A 29 -11.86 -6.00 3.14
CA PRO A 29 -11.88 -5.80 4.59
C PRO A 29 -13.28 -5.88 5.17
N PHE A 30 -14.30 -5.80 4.33
CA PHE A 30 -15.72 -5.78 4.74
C PHE A 30 -16.47 -7.09 4.48
N ARG A 31 -15.79 -8.15 4.03
CA ARG A 31 -16.48 -9.43 3.73
C ARG A 31 -17.05 -10.05 5.00
N GLY A 32 -18.37 -10.22 5.04
CA GLY A 32 -19.10 -10.75 6.18
C GLY A 32 -19.30 -9.76 7.34
N ALA A 33 -18.93 -8.50 7.15
CA ALA A 33 -19.19 -7.43 8.10
C ALA A 33 -20.62 -6.91 7.96
N ILE A 34 -21.17 -6.38 9.05
CA ILE A 34 -22.54 -5.84 9.13
C ILE A 34 -22.46 -4.32 9.06
N PRO A 35 -23.16 -3.66 8.12
CA PRO A 35 -23.14 -2.21 8.02
C PRO A 35 -23.85 -1.57 9.22
N VAL A 36 -23.29 -0.47 9.72
CA VAL A 36 -23.94 0.44 10.66
C VAL A 36 -24.87 1.35 9.87
N ALA A 37 -26.09 1.58 10.37
CA ALA A 37 -27.05 2.47 9.71
C ALA A 37 -26.49 3.91 9.60
N LYS A 38 -26.80 4.60 8.50
CA LYS A 38 -26.22 5.92 8.20
C LYS A 38 -26.48 6.94 9.32
N GLU A 39 -27.64 6.88 9.92
CA GLU A 39 -28.07 7.77 11.00
C GLU A 39 -27.30 7.53 12.31
N GLN A 40 -26.68 6.36 12.46
CA GLN A 40 -25.92 5.95 13.63
C GLN A 40 -24.40 6.14 13.48
N LEU A 41 -23.91 6.52 12.29
CA LEU A 41 -22.46 6.62 12.03
C LEU A 41 -21.77 7.56 13.03
N ALA A 42 -22.30 8.76 13.22
CA ALA A 42 -21.70 9.75 14.12
C ALA A 42 -21.70 9.27 15.59
N GLN A 43 -22.79 8.67 16.06
CA GLN A 43 -22.87 8.12 17.41
C GLN A 43 -21.89 6.95 17.58
N THR A 44 -21.90 5.99 16.65
CA THR A 44 -20.97 4.84 16.68
C THR A 44 -19.51 5.31 16.68
N TRP A 45 -19.18 6.33 15.89
CA TRP A 45 -17.84 6.90 15.88
C TRP A 45 -17.46 7.48 17.25
N GLN A 46 -18.35 8.25 17.87
CA GLN A 46 -18.11 8.80 19.21
C GLN A 46 -17.92 7.70 20.27
N GLU A 47 -18.71 6.62 20.18
CA GLU A 47 -18.51 5.45 21.05
C GLU A 47 -17.14 4.79 20.82
N MET A 48 -16.70 4.68 19.56
CA MET A 48 -15.39 4.10 19.21
C MET A 48 -14.22 4.93 19.71
N ILE A 49 -14.21 6.25 19.53
CA ILE A 49 -13.07 7.11 19.90
C ILE A 49 -12.90 7.26 21.41
N ASN A 50 -13.92 6.92 22.19
CA ASN A 50 -13.86 6.92 23.67
C ASN A 50 -13.44 5.57 24.26
N GLN A 51 -13.11 4.57 23.43
CA GLN A 51 -12.66 3.25 23.89
C GLN A 51 -11.15 3.16 23.86
N THR A 52 -10.57 2.48 24.85
CA THR A 52 -9.18 2.08 24.83
C THR A 52 -9.00 0.88 23.88
N VAL A 53 -7.81 0.74 23.34
CA VAL A 53 -7.43 -0.45 22.55
C VAL A 53 -6.61 -1.42 23.40
N SER A 54 -6.70 -2.71 23.07
CA SER A 54 -5.81 -3.70 23.63
C SER A 54 -4.35 -3.37 23.30
N PRO A 55 -3.37 -3.64 24.19
CA PRO A 55 -1.95 -3.41 23.94
C PRO A 55 -1.46 -4.33 22.83
N ARG A 56 -1.51 -3.85 21.59
CA ARG A 56 -1.03 -4.51 20.37
C ARG A 56 -0.48 -3.46 19.42
N LYS A 57 0.27 -3.90 18.42
CA LYS A 57 0.82 -2.99 17.40
C LYS A 57 -0.30 -2.31 16.62
N ARG A 58 -0.13 -1.04 16.37
CA ARG A 58 -1.09 -0.16 15.69
C ARG A 58 -0.44 0.55 14.52
N LEU A 59 -1.27 0.94 13.58
CA LEU A 59 -0.90 1.57 12.32
C LEU A 59 -1.66 2.87 12.11
N VAL A 60 -1.11 3.72 11.25
CA VAL A 60 -1.81 4.87 10.65
C VAL A 60 -1.68 4.77 9.14
N TYR A 61 -2.79 4.97 8.43
CA TYR A 61 -2.84 5.14 7.00
C TYR A 61 -3.30 6.54 6.63
N LEU A 62 -2.53 7.21 5.78
CA LEU A 62 -2.92 8.50 5.19
C LEU A 62 -3.18 8.30 3.70
N HIS A 63 -4.35 8.73 3.24
CA HIS A 63 -4.71 8.67 1.83
C HIS A 63 -4.48 10.01 1.16
N ILE A 64 -3.64 10.06 0.13
CA ILE A 64 -3.41 11.25 -0.68
C ILE A 64 -4.04 11.02 -2.06
N PRO A 65 -5.21 11.62 -2.36
CA PRO A 65 -6.04 11.24 -3.51
C PRO A 65 -5.63 11.88 -4.83
N PHE A 66 -4.40 12.35 -4.99
CA PHE A 66 -3.94 13.09 -6.17
C PHE A 66 -2.89 12.33 -6.97
N CYS A 67 -2.99 12.42 -8.30
CA CYS A 67 -1.97 11.92 -9.23
C CYS A 67 -1.76 12.91 -10.38
N ALA A 68 -0.49 13.18 -10.73
CA ALA A 68 -0.15 14.00 -11.89
C ALA A 68 -0.55 13.35 -13.22
N THR A 69 -0.48 12.00 -13.28
CA THR A 69 -0.85 11.23 -14.48
C THR A 69 -1.60 9.97 -14.08
N HIS A 70 -2.55 9.55 -14.93
CA HIS A 70 -3.29 8.29 -14.74
C HIS A 70 -2.54 7.15 -15.43
N CYS A 71 -1.96 6.22 -14.66
CA CYS A 71 -1.36 5.00 -15.18
C CYS A 71 -2.43 4.09 -15.78
N THR A 72 -2.14 3.44 -16.92
CA THR A 72 -3.15 2.69 -17.69
C THR A 72 -3.77 1.52 -16.91
N PHE A 73 -3.05 0.92 -15.96
CA PHE A 73 -3.48 -0.23 -15.14
C PHE A 73 -4.13 0.15 -13.81
N CYS A 74 -4.04 1.44 -13.39
CA CYS A 74 -4.34 1.84 -12.03
C CYS A 74 -5.84 2.02 -11.78
N GLY A 75 -6.38 1.30 -10.78
CA GLY A 75 -7.74 1.47 -10.27
C GLY A 75 -7.87 2.46 -9.11
N PHE A 76 -6.76 3.06 -8.65
CA PHE A 76 -6.74 3.96 -7.49
C PHE A 76 -6.72 5.45 -7.85
N TYR A 77 -6.67 5.78 -9.14
CA TYR A 77 -6.72 7.17 -9.58
C TYR A 77 -8.05 7.80 -9.19
N GLN A 78 -8.01 8.94 -8.49
CA GLN A 78 -9.19 9.66 -8.05
C GLN A 78 -9.22 11.09 -8.60
N ASN A 79 -8.24 11.92 -8.23
CA ASN A 79 -8.21 13.33 -8.60
C ASN A 79 -6.93 13.65 -9.38
N ARG A 80 -7.06 14.54 -10.36
CA ARG A 80 -5.90 15.10 -11.04
C ARG A 80 -5.16 16.04 -10.09
N PHE A 81 -3.85 15.97 -10.12
CA PHE A 81 -2.97 16.88 -9.40
C PHE A 81 -3.25 18.35 -9.77
N ASN A 82 -3.30 19.20 -8.74
CA ASN A 82 -3.39 20.65 -8.83
C ASN A 82 -2.78 21.21 -7.53
N ASP A 83 -1.88 22.19 -7.63
CA ASP A 83 -1.13 22.72 -6.48
C ASP A 83 -2.05 23.31 -5.40
N ASP A 84 -3.01 24.15 -5.78
CA ASP A 84 -3.94 24.77 -4.85
C ASP A 84 -4.82 23.73 -4.15
N ALA A 85 -5.32 22.74 -4.89
CA ALA A 85 -6.12 21.66 -4.34
C ALA A 85 -5.30 20.79 -3.37
N CYS A 86 -4.01 20.56 -3.64
CA CYS A 86 -3.12 19.83 -2.75
C CYS A 86 -2.84 20.60 -1.46
N ALA A 87 -2.60 21.90 -1.54
CA ALA A 87 -2.38 22.76 -0.36
C ALA A 87 -3.62 22.81 0.54
N HIS A 88 -4.81 23.08 -0.03
CA HIS A 88 -6.07 23.05 0.71
C HIS A 88 -6.36 21.69 1.32
N TYR A 89 -6.02 20.61 0.61
CA TYR A 89 -6.16 19.26 1.11
C TYR A 89 -5.26 19.01 2.31
N THR A 90 -4.01 19.46 2.25
CA THR A 90 -3.05 19.34 3.35
C THR A 90 -3.55 20.02 4.61
N ASP A 91 -4.06 21.26 4.50
CA ASP A 91 -4.61 22.00 5.64
C ASP A 91 -5.80 21.26 6.27
N ALA A 92 -6.70 20.73 5.45
CA ALA A 92 -7.83 19.96 5.92
C ALA A 92 -7.42 18.61 6.52
N LEU A 93 -6.41 17.93 5.94
CA LEU A 93 -5.89 16.65 6.47
C LEU A 93 -5.24 16.84 7.85
N ILE A 94 -4.46 17.90 8.02
CA ILE A 94 -3.88 18.26 9.31
C ILE A 94 -5.00 18.52 10.32
N ARG A 95 -6.02 19.29 9.93
CA ARG A 95 -7.18 19.53 10.79
C ARG A 95 -7.91 18.23 11.16
N GLU A 96 -8.09 17.29 10.23
CA GLU A 96 -8.70 15.98 10.52
C GLU A 96 -7.89 15.21 11.56
N ILE A 97 -6.55 15.23 11.47
CA ILE A 97 -5.67 14.60 12.46
C ILE A 97 -5.84 15.27 13.84
N GLU A 98 -5.77 16.59 13.89
CA GLU A 98 -5.86 17.36 15.13
C GLU A 98 -7.20 17.22 15.84
N MET A 99 -8.31 17.13 15.10
CA MET A 99 -9.65 16.94 15.67
C MET A 99 -9.79 15.68 16.51
N GLU A 100 -9.03 14.63 16.20
CA GLU A 100 -9.16 13.31 16.82
C GLU A 100 -7.96 12.92 17.68
N ALA A 101 -6.85 13.64 17.56
CA ALA A 101 -5.58 13.29 18.16
C ALA A 101 -5.68 13.07 19.68
N ASP A 102 -6.42 13.91 20.40
CA ASP A 102 -6.55 13.83 21.86
C ASP A 102 -7.57 12.81 22.36
N SER A 103 -8.24 12.09 21.46
CA SER A 103 -9.23 11.08 21.88
C SER A 103 -8.57 9.89 22.57
N VAL A 104 -9.33 9.23 23.45
CA VAL A 104 -8.89 8.04 24.18
C VAL A 104 -8.36 6.99 23.21
N LEU A 105 -9.07 6.75 22.11
CA LEU A 105 -8.68 5.79 21.09
C LEU A 105 -7.28 6.10 20.51
N HIS A 106 -7.02 7.36 20.14
CA HIS A 106 -5.78 7.73 19.47
C HIS A 106 -4.60 7.69 20.42
N GLN A 107 -4.78 8.05 21.69
CA GLN A 107 -3.71 8.11 22.70
C GLN A 107 -3.46 6.81 23.46
N SER A 108 -4.37 5.83 23.41
CA SER A 108 -4.35 4.67 24.31
C SER A 108 -3.22 3.65 24.07
N ALA A 109 -2.54 3.67 22.93
CA ALA A 109 -1.44 2.77 22.64
C ALA A 109 -0.49 3.31 21.57
N PRO A 110 0.80 2.89 21.56
CA PRO A 110 1.78 3.33 20.57
C PRO A 110 1.42 2.93 19.13
N ILE A 111 1.82 3.77 18.17
CA ILE A 111 1.71 3.55 16.72
C ILE A 111 3.07 3.12 16.18
N HIS A 112 3.13 1.98 15.50
CA HIS A 112 4.38 1.34 15.08
C HIS A 112 4.69 1.54 13.60
N ALA A 113 3.69 1.86 12.77
CA ALA A 113 3.91 2.25 11.40
C ALA A 113 2.89 3.29 10.92
N VAL A 114 3.37 4.24 10.14
CA VAL A 114 2.61 5.23 9.40
C VAL A 114 2.84 5.01 7.92
N TYR A 115 1.78 5.02 7.12
CA TYR A 115 1.87 4.75 5.69
C TYR A 115 1.10 5.82 4.90
N PHE A 116 1.83 6.57 4.09
CA PHE A 116 1.27 7.51 3.13
C PHE A 116 1.08 6.79 1.79
N GLY A 117 -0.17 6.64 1.38
CA GLY A 117 -0.51 5.95 0.15
C GLY A 117 -1.67 6.61 -0.60
N GLY A 118 -2.26 5.86 -1.53
CA GLY A 118 -3.45 6.26 -2.28
C GLY A 118 -3.20 6.57 -3.74
N GLY A 119 -3.26 7.83 -4.13
CA GLY A 119 -2.89 8.30 -5.46
C GLY A 119 -1.36 8.38 -5.61
N THR A 120 -0.79 9.48 -5.14
CA THR A 120 0.67 9.70 -5.15
C THR A 120 1.03 10.69 -4.04
N PRO A 121 1.43 10.24 -2.86
CA PRO A 121 1.85 11.15 -1.77
C PRO A 121 2.94 12.12 -2.17
N SER A 122 3.93 11.68 -2.96
CA SER A 122 5.00 12.54 -3.50
C SER A 122 4.51 13.65 -4.47
N ALA A 123 3.21 13.73 -4.76
CA ALA A 123 2.64 14.86 -5.49
C ALA A 123 2.50 16.12 -4.62
N LEU A 124 2.43 15.97 -3.28
CA LEU A 124 2.38 17.11 -2.37
C LEU A 124 3.70 17.90 -2.40
N SER A 125 3.65 19.17 -2.00
CA SER A 125 4.86 19.99 -1.88
C SER A 125 5.79 19.47 -0.76
N ALA A 126 7.06 19.83 -0.82
CA ALA A 126 8.03 19.51 0.25
C ALA A 126 7.55 20.03 1.61
N HIS A 127 7.04 21.27 1.63
CA HIS A 127 6.48 21.91 2.81
C HIS A 127 5.29 21.14 3.38
N ASP A 128 4.35 20.73 2.53
CA ASP A 128 3.14 20.01 2.95
C ASP A 128 3.44 18.62 3.48
N LEU A 129 4.34 17.88 2.84
CA LEU A 129 4.81 16.58 3.32
C LEU A 129 5.44 16.70 4.71
N ALA A 130 6.33 17.67 4.89
CA ALA A 130 6.97 17.91 6.18
C ALA A 130 5.96 18.29 7.27
N ARG A 131 4.99 19.16 6.97
CA ARG A 131 3.93 19.57 7.91
C ARG A 131 3.10 18.37 8.38
N ILE A 132 2.65 17.52 7.46
CA ILE A 132 1.84 16.35 7.83
C ILE A 132 2.64 15.39 8.69
N ILE A 133 3.90 15.08 8.32
CA ILE A 133 4.76 14.18 9.10
C ILE A 133 5.01 14.74 10.50
N THR A 134 5.31 16.03 10.60
CA THR A 134 5.54 16.72 11.88
C THR A 134 4.28 16.67 12.75
N THR A 135 3.11 16.99 12.18
CA THR A 135 1.82 16.91 12.90
C THR A 135 1.57 15.51 13.47
N LEU A 136 1.82 14.46 12.70
CA LEU A 136 1.65 13.07 13.19
C LEU A 136 2.57 12.78 14.37
N ARG A 137 3.83 13.21 14.30
CA ARG A 137 4.83 12.99 15.37
C ARG A 137 4.53 13.79 16.63
N GLU A 138 3.95 14.95 16.51
CA GLU A 138 3.60 15.82 17.65
C GLU A 138 2.28 15.43 18.30
N LYS A 139 1.31 14.97 17.50
CA LYS A 139 -0.07 14.75 17.95
C LYS A 139 -0.39 13.30 18.29
N LEU A 140 0.30 12.35 17.71
CA LEU A 140 0.01 10.92 17.91
C LEU A 140 1.15 10.22 18.66
N PRO A 141 0.86 9.19 19.46
CA PRO A 141 1.85 8.46 20.25
C PRO A 141 2.65 7.50 19.37
N LEU A 142 3.50 8.03 18.48
CA LEU A 142 4.35 7.20 17.64
C LEU A 142 5.40 6.48 18.49
N ALA A 143 5.61 5.18 18.24
CA ALA A 143 6.69 4.43 18.86
C ALA A 143 8.05 5.04 18.48
N PRO A 144 9.08 4.95 19.32
CA PRO A 144 10.42 5.52 19.02
C PRO A 144 11.03 4.98 17.72
N ASP A 145 10.71 3.74 17.36
CA ASP A 145 11.14 3.06 16.14
C ASP A 145 10.05 3.00 15.05
N CYS A 146 9.06 3.89 15.11
CA CYS A 146 7.94 3.91 14.15
C CYS A 146 8.45 3.98 12.71
N GLU A 147 7.95 3.07 11.86
CA GLU A 147 8.21 3.11 10.43
C GLU A 147 7.29 4.13 9.75
N ILE A 148 7.86 5.18 9.16
CA ILE A 148 7.11 6.19 8.41
C ILE A 148 7.43 6.02 6.94
N THR A 149 6.47 5.43 6.19
CA THR A 149 6.60 5.13 4.77
C THR A 149 5.93 6.20 3.92
N ILE A 150 6.63 6.68 2.90
CA ILE A 150 6.09 7.54 1.84
C ILE A 150 6.06 6.76 0.53
N GLU A 151 4.87 6.54 -0.04
CA GLU A 151 4.77 6.10 -1.43
C GLU A 151 5.11 7.22 -2.38
N GLY A 152 5.92 6.91 -3.39
CA GLY A 152 6.35 7.87 -4.37
C GLY A 152 6.39 7.34 -5.79
N ARG A 153 6.57 8.28 -6.71
CA ARG A 153 6.82 8.02 -8.14
C ARG A 153 8.03 8.85 -8.55
N VAL A 154 8.76 8.38 -9.57
CA VAL A 154 9.88 9.15 -10.14
C VAL A 154 9.47 10.57 -10.55
N LEU A 155 8.25 10.70 -11.11
CA LEU A 155 7.68 12.00 -11.45
C LEU A 155 7.31 12.79 -10.19
N ASN A 156 7.75 14.02 -10.10
CA ASN A 156 7.45 14.99 -9.03
C ASN A 156 7.97 14.60 -7.62
N PHE A 157 8.92 13.67 -7.52
CA PHE A 157 9.58 13.37 -6.25
C PHE A 157 11.05 13.79 -6.33
N ASP A 158 11.27 15.10 -6.31
CA ASP A 158 12.58 15.73 -6.41
C ASP A 158 13.37 15.70 -5.09
N ALA A 159 14.61 16.20 -5.14
CA ALA A 159 15.49 16.23 -3.99
C ALA A 159 14.91 17.01 -2.81
N GLU A 160 14.24 18.14 -3.08
CA GLU A 160 13.63 18.98 -2.03
C GLU A 160 12.55 18.22 -1.26
N ARG A 161 11.64 17.52 -1.96
CA ARG A 161 10.58 16.70 -1.33
C ARG A 161 11.15 15.53 -0.55
N ILE A 162 12.15 14.85 -1.12
CA ILE A 162 12.82 13.72 -0.47
C ILE A 162 13.48 14.18 0.83
N ASP A 163 14.27 15.24 0.77
CA ASP A 163 15.02 15.74 1.91
C ASP A 163 14.08 16.29 3.00
N ALA A 164 13.01 16.98 2.62
CA ALA A 164 11.96 17.43 3.55
C ALA A 164 11.27 16.27 4.26
N CYS A 165 10.96 15.17 3.55
CA CYS A 165 10.40 13.96 4.19
C CYS A 165 11.37 13.35 5.20
N LEU A 166 12.65 13.23 4.83
CA LEU A 166 13.70 12.67 5.69
C LEU A 166 13.93 13.53 6.95
N ASP A 167 13.98 14.85 6.78
CA ASP A 167 14.17 15.79 7.89
C ASP A 167 12.98 15.82 8.85
N ALA A 168 11.77 15.64 8.32
CA ALA A 168 10.56 15.51 9.11
C ALA A 168 10.45 14.14 9.84
N GLY A 169 11.21 13.11 9.40
CA GLY A 169 11.29 11.81 10.08
C GLY A 169 10.77 10.61 9.29
N ALA A 170 10.49 10.75 7.98
CA ALA A 170 10.26 9.59 7.14
C ALA A 170 11.52 8.72 7.09
N ASN A 171 11.36 7.40 7.20
CA ASN A 171 12.48 6.46 7.26
C ASN A 171 12.30 5.26 6.30
N ARG A 172 11.30 5.31 5.43
CA ARG A 172 11.07 4.33 4.36
C ARG A 172 10.42 5.00 3.15
N PHE A 173 10.94 4.71 1.96
CA PHE A 173 10.34 5.07 0.67
C PHE A 173 9.94 3.84 -0.11
N SER A 174 8.69 3.78 -0.60
CA SER A 174 8.18 2.76 -1.50
C SER A 174 7.88 3.38 -2.85
N ILE A 175 8.69 3.07 -3.85
CA ILE A 175 8.65 3.75 -5.14
C ILE A 175 8.03 2.85 -6.20
N GLY A 176 6.89 3.25 -6.71
CA GLY A 176 6.22 2.55 -7.80
C GLY A 176 7.03 2.68 -9.10
N ILE A 177 7.94 1.77 -9.39
CA ILE A 177 8.73 1.69 -10.62
C ILE A 177 7.96 0.92 -11.70
N GLN A 178 7.42 -0.22 -11.35
CA GLN A 178 6.67 -1.19 -12.17
C GLN A 178 7.57 -1.97 -13.15
N SER A 179 8.42 -1.32 -13.91
CA SER A 179 9.46 -1.87 -14.77
C SER A 179 10.50 -0.79 -15.06
N PHE A 180 11.76 -1.17 -15.28
CA PHE A 180 12.81 -0.26 -15.76
C PHE A 180 12.85 -0.22 -17.31
N ASN A 181 12.15 -1.11 -18.00
CA ASN A 181 12.11 -1.10 -19.46
C ASN A 181 11.31 0.11 -19.99
N SER A 182 11.97 1.00 -20.74
CA SER A 182 11.40 2.26 -21.24
C SER A 182 10.17 2.05 -22.14
N LYS A 183 10.11 0.96 -22.92
CA LYS A 183 8.96 0.67 -23.80
C LYS A 183 7.74 0.25 -22.98
N ILE A 184 7.94 -0.59 -21.96
CA ILE A 184 6.88 -1.00 -21.03
C ILE A 184 6.40 0.20 -20.21
N ARG A 185 7.31 1.01 -19.66
CA ARG A 185 6.97 2.24 -18.94
C ARG A 185 6.07 3.14 -19.75
N LYS A 186 6.42 3.40 -21.02
CA LYS A 186 5.62 4.21 -21.93
C LYS A 186 4.22 3.64 -22.16
N LYS A 187 4.08 2.31 -22.37
CA LYS A 187 2.78 1.64 -22.50
C LYS A 187 1.92 1.79 -21.22
N MET A 188 2.55 1.83 -20.06
CA MET A 188 1.88 1.99 -18.78
C MET A 188 1.61 3.45 -18.39
N ALA A 189 1.79 4.40 -19.30
CA ALA A 189 1.67 5.85 -19.09
C ALA A 189 2.60 6.35 -17.97
N ARG A 190 3.82 5.78 -17.88
CA ARG A 190 4.90 6.31 -17.05
C ARG A 190 5.69 7.31 -17.88
N THR A 191 5.86 8.53 -17.36
CA THR A 191 6.46 9.65 -18.10
C THR A 191 7.99 9.62 -18.13
N SER A 192 8.64 9.05 -17.11
CA SER A 192 10.09 8.85 -17.08
C SER A 192 10.48 7.56 -17.82
N ASP A 193 11.61 7.57 -18.51
CA ASP A 193 12.20 6.37 -19.11
C ASP A 193 12.96 5.50 -18.07
N GLY A 194 13.54 4.40 -18.51
CA GLY A 194 14.28 3.47 -17.65
C GLY A 194 15.50 4.10 -17.02
N PRO A 195 16.42 4.71 -17.81
CA PRO A 195 17.62 5.37 -17.27
C PRO A 195 17.30 6.44 -16.21
N THR A 196 16.28 7.26 -16.44
CA THR A 196 15.82 8.25 -15.45
C THR A 196 15.32 7.58 -14.17
N ALA A 197 14.60 6.47 -14.31
CA ALA A 197 14.09 5.73 -13.13
C ALA A 197 15.23 5.10 -12.33
N ILE A 198 16.25 4.54 -13.01
CA ILE A 198 17.45 3.99 -12.37
C ILE A 198 18.19 5.08 -11.61
N ALA A 199 18.56 6.17 -12.29
CA ALA A 199 19.27 7.29 -11.67
C ALA A 199 18.54 7.88 -10.46
N PHE A 200 17.21 7.94 -10.54
CA PHE A 200 16.36 8.37 -9.41
C PHE A 200 16.50 7.41 -8.21
N MET A 201 16.40 6.09 -8.43
CA MET A 201 16.52 5.10 -7.35
C MET A 201 17.92 5.10 -6.74
N GLU A 202 18.97 5.19 -7.56
CA GLU A 202 20.36 5.35 -7.09
C GLU A 202 20.52 6.59 -6.22
N SER A 203 19.88 7.70 -6.59
CA SER A 203 19.91 8.95 -5.82
C SER A 203 19.26 8.81 -4.43
N LEU A 204 18.22 7.99 -4.31
CA LEU A 204 17.59 7.66 -3.03
C LEU A 204 18.51 6.80 -2.16
N VAL A 205 19.03 5.72 -2.73
CA VAL A 205 19.96 4.81 -2.02
C VAL A 205 21.19 5.55 -1.53
N LYS A 206 21.76 6.43 -2.35
CA LYS A 206 22.95 7.23 -2.02
C LYS A 206 22.76 8.14 -0.81
N ARG A 207 21.54 8.56 -0.48
CA ARG A 207 21.26 9.36 0.72
C ARG A 207 21.49 8.60 2.01
N ASP A 208 21.33 7.28 2.00
CA ASP A 208 21.57 6.38 3.13
C ASP A 208 20.83 6.76 4.44
N ARG A 209 19.64 7.37 4.32
CA ARG A 209 18.87 7.88 5.45
C ARG A 209 17.55 7.16 5.70
N ALA A 210 17.07 6.35 4.75
CA ALA A 210 15.82 5.59 4.82
C ALA A 210 15.97 4.24 4.14
N ALA A 211 15.07 3.30 4.45
CA ALA A 211 14.92 2.10 3.64
C ALA A 211 14.34 2.48 2.27
N VAL A 212 14.94 2.02 1.20
CA VAL A 212 14.52 2.29 -0.19
C VAL A 212 14.03 1.01 -0.83
N VAL A 213 12.76 1.02 -1.21
CA VAL A 213 12.05 -0.12 -1.80
C VAL A 213 11.47 0.28 -3.15
N CYS A 214 11.49 -0.62 -4.13
CA CYS A 214 10.73 -0.43 -5.36
C CYS A 214 9.64 -1.47 -5.53
N ASP A 215 8.51 -1.04 -6.13
CA ASP A 215 7.46 -1.93 -6.56
C ASP A 215 7.66 -2.25 -8.03
N LEU A 216 7.82 -3.53 -8.35
CA LEU A 216 7.86 -4.08 -9.70
C LEU A 216 6.56 -4.82 -9.99
N LEU A 217 6.09 -4.76 -11.24
CA LEU A 217 4.94 -5.52 -11.71
C LEU A 217 5.40 -6.57 -12.73
N PHE A 218 5.00 -7.81 -12.49
CA PHE A 218 5.12 -8.84 -13.50
C PHE A 218 3.78 -9.10 -14.22
N GLY A 219 3.85 -9.55 -15.46
CA GLY A 219 2.69 -9.75 -16.31
C GLY A 219 2.22 -8.49 -17.04
N LEU A 220 3.09 -7.50 -17.23
CA LEU A 220 2.81 -6.29 -17.98
C LEU A 220 2.72 -6.57 -19.50
N PRO A 221 1.93 -5.80 -20.27
CA PRO A 221 1.87 -5.93 -21.73
C PRO A 221 3.23 -5.79 -22.41
N GLY A 222 3.68 -6.86 -23.06
CA GLY A 222 4.95 -6.91 -23.75
C GLY A 222 6.16 -7.21 -22.86
N GLN A 223 5.92 -7.63 -21.63
CA GLN A 223 6.94 -8.18 -20.75
C GLN A 223 7.09 -9.69 -21.00
N ASP A 224 8.30 -10.14 -21.13
CA ASP A 224 8.71 -11.54 -21.23
C ASP A 224 9.70 -11.90 -20.11
N ALA A 225 10.14 -13.14 -20.06
CA ALA A 225 11.07 -13.62 -19.05
C ALA A 225 12.43 -12.88 -19.08
N GLN A 226 12.90 -12.49 -20.27
CA GLN A 226 14.14 -11.72 -20.39
C GLN A 226 14.00 -10.33 -19.80
N THR A 227 12.98 -9.58 -20.23
CA THR A 227 12.70 -8.22 -19.73
C THR A 227 12.46 -8.21 -18.22
N TRP A 228 11.75 -9.22 -17.71
CA TRP A 228 11.54 -9.39 -16.29
C TRP A 228 12.84 -9.65 -15.54
N GLY A 229 13.70 -10.53 -16.06
CA GLY A 229 15.02 -10.80 -15.50
C GLY A 229 15.92 -9.55 -15.47
N GLU A 230 15.85 -8.72 -16.51
CA GLU A 230 16.56 -7.42 -16.55
C GLU A 230 16.05 -6.46 -15.46
N ASP A 231 14.74 -6.36 -15.25
CA ASP A 231 14.15 -5.55 -14.18
C ASP A 231 14.62 -6.00 -12.78
N LEU A 232 14.67 -7.32 -12.54
CA LEU A 232 15.16 -7.91 -11.29
C LEU A 232 16.66 -7.64 -11.07
N ALA A 233 17.48 -7.80 -12.13
CA ALA A 233 18.91 -7.53 -12.07
C ALA A 233 19.20 -6.06 -11.75
N ILE A 234 18.50 -5.13 -12.38
CA ILE A 234 18.62 -3.70 -12.11
C ILE A 234 18.25 -3.40 -10.66
N ALA A 235 17.14 -3.95 -10.15
CA ALA A 235 16.72 -3.74 -8.76
C ALA A 235 17.77 -4.24 -7.74
N ARG A 236 18.40 -5.39 -8.01
CA ARG A 236 19.51 -5.91 -7.21
C ARG A 236 20.73 -4.97 -7.26
N ASP A 237 21.13 -4.54 -8.46
CA ASP A 237 22.39 -3.83 -8.70
C ASP A 237 22.37 -2.38 -8.20
N ILE A 238 21.19 -1.73 -8.19
CA ILE A 238 20.98 -0.41 -7.53
C ILE A 238 21.30 -0.47 -6.04
N GLY A 239 21.17 -1.64 -5.40
CA GLY A 239 21.47 -1.79 -3.97
C GLY A 239 20.30 -1.37 -3.07
N LEU A 240 19.07 -1.61 -3.50
CA LEU A 240 17.85 -1.36 -2.74
C LEU A 240 17.81 -2.12 -1.41
N ASP A 241 17.07 -1.62 -0.42
CA ASP A 241 16.82 -2.32 0.84
C ASP A 241 15.74 -3.40 0.70
N GLY A 242 14.80 -3.23 -0.22
CA GLY A 242 13.74 -4.18 -0.49
C GLY A 242 13.11 -4.03 -1.87
N VAL A 243 12.31 -5.02 -2.25
CA VAL A 243 11.54 -5.03 -3.51
C VAL A 243 10.20 -5.71 -3.30
N ASP A 244 9.17 -5.13 -3.88
CA ASP A 244 7.86 -5.76 -4.04
C ASP A 244 7.69 -6.28 -5.46
N LEU A 245 7.32 -7.56 -5.61
CA LEU A 245 7.00 -8.21 -6.89
C LEU A 245 5.50 -8.46 -6.92
N TYR A 246 4.74 -7.58 -7.58
CA TYR A 246 3.30 -7.67 -7.67
C TYR A 246 2.84 -8.21 -9.02
N ALA A 247 1.84 -9.09 -9.01
CA ALA A 247 1.15 -9.50 -10.22
C ALA A 247 0.30 -8.34 -10.77
N LEU A 248 0.39 -8.09 -12.08
CA LEU A 248 -0.55 -7.20 -12.75
C LEU A 248 -1.99 -7.69 -12.54
N ASN A 249 -2.83 -6.80 -12.02
CA ASN A 249 -4.27 -7.02 -11.96
C ASN A 249 -4.96 -6.21 -13.07
N VAL A 250 -5.57 -6.90 -14.02
CA VAL A 250 -6.30 -6.26 -15.14
C VAL A 250 -7.71 -5.93 -14.67
N LEU A 251 -7.92 -4.67 -14.31
CA LEU A 251 -9.21 -4.18 -13.83
C LEU A 251 -10.08 -3.67 -14.99
N PRO A 252 -11.34 -4.10 -15.13
CA PRO A 252 -12.20 -3.80 -16.30
C PRO A 252 -12.36 -2.29 -16.56
N ASN A 253 -12.44 -1.50 -15.50
CA ASN A 253 -12.70 -0.05 -15.59
C ASN A 253 -11.45 0.80 -15.87
N THR A 254 -10.27 0.18 -15.97
CA THR A 254 -9.02 0.90 -16.28
C THR A 254 -8.81 1.03 -17.79
N PRO A 255 -7.98 1.99 -18.26
CA PRO A 255 -7.62 2.08 -19.67
C PRO A 255 -6.99 0.78 -20.21
N LEU A 256 -6.18 0.10 -19.41
CA LEU A 256 -5.60 -1.19 -19.77
C LEU A 256 -6.66 -2.28 -19.88
N GLY A 257 -7.58 -2.38 -18.91
CA GLY A 257 -8.66 -3.36 -18.93
C GLY A 257 -9.50 -3.24 -20.20
N LYS A 258 -9.90 -2.02 -20.55
CA LYS A 258 -10.62 -1.73 -21.79
C LYS A 258 -9.79 -2.06 -23.06
N ALA A 259 -8.47 -1.83 -23.03
CA ALA A 259 -7.61 -2.16 -24.16
C ALA A 259 -7.47 -3.68 -24.36
N VAL A 260 -7.40 -4.45 -23.27
CA VAL A 260 -7.39 -5.93 -23.31
C VAL A 260 -8.74 -6.47 -23.81
N GLU A 261 -9.85 -5.98 -23.25
CA GLU A 261 -11.21 -6.38 -23.64
C GLU A 261 -11.47 -6.15 -25.14
N ASN A 262 -10.99 -5.02 -25.67
CA ASN A 262 -11.14 -4.68 -27.09
C ASN A 262 -10.05 -5.26 -28.01
N GLY A 263 -9.21 -6.18 -27.53
CA GLY A 263 -8.15 -6.82 -28.29
C GLY A 263 -7.02 -5.89 -28.79
N ARG A 264 -6.91 -4.67 -28.23
CA ARG A 264 -5.87 -3.69 -28.61
C ARG A 264 -4.50 -4.00 -27.99
N THR A 265 -4.48 -4.77 -26.93
CA THR A 265 -3.27 -5.25 -26.28
C THR A 265 -3.52 -6.61 -25.64
N THR A 266 -2.46 -7.35 -25.42
CA THR A 266 -2.49 -8.62 -24.71
C THR A 266 -1.66 -8.53 -23.44
N VAL A 267 -1.99 -9.34 -22.46
CA VAL A 267 -1.22 -9.57 -21.24
C VAL A 267 -0.83 -11.03 -21.17
N PRO A 268 0.27 -11.39 -20.49
CA PRO A 268 0.63 -12.77 -20.27
C PRO A 268 -0.53 -13.59 -19.65
N SER A 269 -0.66 -14.82 -20.09
CA SER A 269 -1.62 -15.79 -19.55
C SER A 269 -1.37 -16.06 -18.07
N PRO A 270 -2.31 -16.66 -17.33
CA PRO A 270 -2.09 -17.07 -15.94
C PRO A 270 -0.86 -17.96 -15.76
N ALA A 271 -0.60 -18.89 -16.71
CA ALA A 271 0.57 -19.76 -16.66
C ALA A 271 1.88 -18.98 -16.83
N GLU A 272 1.96 -18.10 -17.85
CA GLU A 272 3.13 -17.23 -18.05
C GLU A 272 3.36 -16.30 -16.83
N ARG A 273 2.30 -15.77 -16.21
CA ARG A 273 2.45 -14.96 -14.99
C ARG A 273 2.97 -15.77 -13.81
N ARG A 274 2.56 -17.04 -13.66
CA ARG A 274 3.13 -17.96 -12.68
C ARG A 274 4.62 -18.14 -12.91
N ASP A 275 5.03 -18.38 -14.15
CA ASP A 275 6.44 -18.61 -14.49
C ASP A 275 7.28 -17.36 -14.22
N LEU A 276 6.78 -16.15 -14.55
CA LEU A 276 7.45 -14.90 -14.18
C LEU A 276 7.55 -14.72 -12.66
N TYR A 277 6.53 -15.09 -11.89
CA TYR A 277 6.58 -15.05 -10.43
C TYR A 277 7.64 -15.98 -9.86
N LEU A 278 7.68 -17.24 -10.32
CA LEU A 278 8.67 -18.21 -9.89
C LEU A 278 10.09 -17.75 -10.25
N GLN A 279 10.30 -17.26 -11.46
CA GLN A 279 11.58 -16.65 -11.84
C GLN A 279 11.99 -15.52 -10.89
N GLY A 280 11.03 -14.66 -10.50
CA GLY A 280 11.29 -13.59 -9.53
C GLY A 280 11.68 -14.13 -8.15
N CYS A 281 10.98 -15.17 -7.67
CA CYS A 281 11.30 -15.82 -6.41
C CYS A 281 12.71 -16.43 -6.42
N ASP A 282 13.02 -17.21 -7.44
CA ASP A 282 14.32 -17.88 -7.59
C ASP A 282 15.45 -16.84 -7.67
N PHE A 283 15.26 -15.78 -8.47
CA PHE A 283 16.22 -14.69 -8.59
C PHE A 283 16.52 -14.02 -7.24
N MET A 284 15.49 -13.72 -6.45
CA MET A 284 15.66 -13.07 -5.15
C MET A 284 16.32 -13.99 -4.13
N ASP A 285 15.97 -15.28 -4.14
CA ASP A 285 16.58 -16.27 -3.26
C ASP A 285 18.07 -16.49 -3.62
N ASP A 286 18.39 -16.61 -4.90
CA ASP A 286 19.79 -16.70 -5.40
C ASP A 286 20.61 -15.45 -5.07
N ALA A 287 19.99 -14.27 -5.09
CA ALA A 287 20.62 -13.02 -4.68
C ALA A 287 20.76 -12.88 -3.15
N GLY A 288 20.26 -13.85 -2.36
CA GLY A 288 20.35 -13.87 -0.90
C GLY A 288 19.38 -12.90 -0.21
N TRP A 289 18.30 -12.48 -0.89
CA TRP A 289 17.31 -11.62 -0.30
C TRP A 289 16.32 -12.42 0.56
N ARG A 290 15.98 -11.89 1.70
CA ARG A 290 15.04 -12.53 2.64
C ARG A 290 13.59 -12.32 2.18
N CYS A 291 12.86 -13.40 1.93
CA CYS A 291 11.43 -13.33 1.70
C CYS A 291 10.70 -12.88 2.98
N ILE A 292 10.06 -11.73 2.93
CA ILE A 292 9.29 -11.15 4.04
C ILE A 292 7.80 -11.50 3.91
N SER A 293 7.29 -11.54 2.69
CA SER A 293 5.94 -11.99 2.37
C SER A 293 5.89 -12.60 0.97
N ASN A 294 4.74 -13.07 0.54
CA ASN A 294 4.57 -13.64 -0.81
C ASN A 294 4.92 -12.69 -1.97
N SER A 295 4.99 -11.40 -1.74
CA SER A 295 5.32 -10.40 -2.76
C SER A 295 6.50 -9.51 -2.38
N HIS A 296 7.09 -9.67 -1.19
CA HIS A 296 8.07 -8.73 -0.67
C HIS A 296 9.35 -9.43 -0.22
N TRP A 297 10.49 -8.90 -0.68
CA TRP A 297 11.83 -9.33 -0.29
C TRP A 297 12.63 -8.17 0.26
N GLY A 298 13.37 -8.42 1.33
CA GLY A 298 14.28 -7.46 1.97
C GLY A 298 15.73 -7.92 1.87
N ARG A 299 16.61 -7.01 1.47
CA ARG A 299 18.04 -7.23 1.40
C ARG A 299 18.73 -6.86 2.72
N THR A 300 18.32 -5.76 3.32
CA THR A 300 18.93 -5.23 4.55
C THR A 300 17.97 -5.35 5.75
N THR A 301 18.51 -5.15 6.94
CA THR A 301 17.70 -5.10 8.17
C THR A 301 16.92 -3.81 8.32
N ARG A 302 17.17 -2.78 7.50
CA ARG A 302 16.36 -1.57 7.43
C ARG A 302 14.97 -1.85 6.88
N GLU A 303 14.86 -2.80 5.93
CA GLU A 303 13.57 -3.16 5.37
C GLU A 303 12.82 -4.08 6.31
N ARG A 304 11.80 -3.52 6.95
CA ARG A 304 10.93 -4.21 7.90
C ARG A 304 9.54 -4.46 7.34
N ASN A 305 9.07 -3.60 6.43
CA ASN A 305 7.74 -3.64 5.82
C ASN A 305 6.61 -3.75 6.87
N LEU A 306 6.74 -3.00 7.97
CA LEU A 306 5.88 -3.16 9.14
C LEU A 306 4.41 -2.92 8.83
N TYR A 307 4.09 -1.87 8.07
CA TYR A 307 2.70 -1.57 7.72
C TYR A 307 2.03 -2.76 7.04
N ASN A 308 2.63 -3.28 5.96
CA ASN A 308 2.04 -4.36 5.16
C ASN A 308 1.97 -5.69 5.93
N LEU A 309 2.95 -5.98 6.79
CA LEU A 309 2.93 -7.17 7.63
C LEU A 309 1.84 -7.08 8.70
N LEU A 310 1.78 -5.96 9.41
CA LEU A 310 0.86 -5.80 10.54
C LEU A 310 -0.59 -5.67 10.09
N ILE A 311 -0.88 -4.98 8.98
CA ILE A 311 -2.24 -4.89 8.45
C ILE A 311 -2.77 -6.27 8.03
N LYS A 312 -1.92 -7.11 7.43
CA LYS A 312 -2.26 -8.50 7.08
C LYS A 312 -2.49 -9.37 8.32
N GLN A 313 -1.84 -9.08 9.44
CA GLN A 313 -2.05 -9.72 10.73
C GLN A 313 -3.28 -9.17 11.47
N GLY A 314 -3.99 -8.21 10.88
CA GLY A 314 -5.18 -7.59 11.45
C GLY A 314 -4.90 -6.61 12.59
N ALA A 315 -3.75 -5.94 12.54
CA ALA A 315 -3.46 -4.84 13.45
C ALA A 315 -4.50 -3.72 13.30
N ASP A 316 -4.74 -2.99 14.38
CA ASP A 316 -5.57 -1.80 14.34
C ASP A 316 -4.91 -0.72 13.49
N CYS A 317 -5.70 -0.10 12.61
CA CYS A 317 -5.24 0.93 11.69
C CYS A 317 -6.13 2.15 11.79
N LEU A 318 -5.58 3.26 12.27
CA LEU A 318 -6.17 4.59 12.16
C LEU A 318 -6.09 5.04 10.70
N ALA A 319 -7.06 5.86 10.26
CA ALA A 319 -7.08 6.31 8.87
C ALA A 319 -7.53 7.77 8.76
N PHE A 320 -6.77 8.54 7.97
CA PHE A 320 -7.02 9.95 7.70
C PHE A 320 -6.98 10.24 6.20
N GLY A 321 -7.75 11.20 5.78
CA GLY A 321 -7.85 11.65 4.40
C GLY A 321 -9.07 11.15 3.65
N SER A 322 -9.39 11.79 2.54
CA SER A 322 -10.53 11.45 1.68
C SER A 322 -10.38 10.06 1.09
N GLY A 323 -11.34 9.17 1.35
CA GLY A 323 -11.33 7.78 0.89
C GLY A 323 -10.44 6.83 1.70
N ALA A 324 -9.81 7.30 2.80
CA ALA A 324 -9.04 6.44 3.68
C ALA A 324 -9.92 5.41 4.39
N GLY A 325 -9.41 4.20 4.57
CA GLY A 325 -10.06 3.13 5.32
C GLY A 325 -9.28 2.71 6.55
N GLY A 326 -9.96 2.55 7.68
CA GLY A 326 -9.38 2.13 8.95
C GLY A 326 -10.11 0.94 9.57
N SER A 327 -9.50 0.35 10.61
CA SER A 327 -10.08 -0.74 11.37
C SER A 327 -9.58 -0.77 12.80
N ILE A 328 -10.48 -0.81 13.77
CA ILE A 328 -10.16 -0.85 15.21
C ILE A 328 -11.24 -1.60 15.97
N ASN A 329 -10.85 -2.40 16.97
CA ASN A 329 -11.77 -3.01 17.92
C ASN A 329 -12.97 -3.72 17.28
N GLY A 330 -12.77 -4.41 16.15
CA GLY A 330 -13.84 -5.13 15.44
C GLY A 330 -14.72 -4.24 14.57
N TYR A 331 -14.40 -2.98 14.41
CA TYR A 331 -15.01 -2.09 13.43
C TYR A 331 -14.04 -1.82 12.27
N SER A 332 -14.59 -1.62 11.09
CA SER A 332 -13.89 -1.06 9.94
C SER A 332 -14.70 0.11 9.41
N TRP A 333 -14.03 1.15 8.91
CA TRP A 333 -14.72 2.30 8.33
C TRP A 333 -14.03 2.78 7.07
N MET A 334 -14.72 3.62 6.33
CA MET A 334 -14.17 4.37 5.21
C MET A 334 -14.59 5.82 5.31
N ASN A 335 -13.64 6.71 5.10
CA ASN A 335 -13.89 8.14 4.97
C ASN A 335 -14.56 8.46 3.63
N GLU A 336 -15.24 9.59 3.56
CA GLU A 336 -15.88 10.11 2.35
C GLU A 336 -14.85 10.24 1.20
N ARG A 337 -15.24 9.71 0.04
CA ARG A 337 -14.38 9.70 -1.17
C ARG A 337 -14.55 10.94 -2.03
N ASN A 338 -15.74 11.58 -1.95
CA ASN A 338 -15.95 12.86 -2.60
C ASN A 338 -15.16 13.92 -1.87
N LEU A 339 -14.21 14.54 -2.55
CA LEU A 339 -13.26 15.48 -1.96
C LEU A 339 -13.96 16.72 -1.37
N GLN A 340 -14.98 17.23 -2.04
CA GLN A 340 -15.76 18.38 -1.59
C GLN A 340 -16.51 18.06 -0.29
N THR A 341 -17.25 16.95 -0.26
CA THR A 341 -18.00 16.52 0.92
C THR A 341 -17.08 16.19 2.10
N TRP A 342 -15.88 15.63 1.81
CA TRP A 342 -14.86 15.39 2.82
C TRP A 342 -14.37 16.72 3.43
N HIS A 343 -14.04 17.72 2.62
CA HIS A 343 -13.65 19.05 3.07
C HIS A 343 -14.73 19.71 3.92
N GLU A 344 -15.98 19.69 3.49
CA GLU A 344 -17.11 20.26 4.22
C GLU A 344 -17.28 19.62 5.60
N SER A 345 -17.13 18.30 5.69
CA SER A 345 -17.22 17.58 6.97
C SER A 345 -16.09 17.98 7.92
N VAL A 346 -14.84 18.00 7.44
CA VAL A 346 -13.69 18.42 8.24
C VAL A 346 -13.79 19.88 8.67
N ALA A 347 -14.23 20.78 7.79
CA ALA A 347 -14.46 22.19 8.11
C ALA A 347 -15.53 22.36 9.21
N ALA A 348 -16.54 21.50 9.22
CA ALA A 348 -17.59 21.46 10.26
C ALA A 348 -17.15 20.77 11.56
N GLY A 349 -15.90 20.33 11.69
CA GLY A 349 -15.40 19.61 12.86
C GLY A 349 -15.97 18.20 13.01
N LYS A 350 -16.34 17.55 11.92
CA LYS A 350 -16.93 16.20 11.91
C LYS A 350 -16.02 15.21 11.21
N LYS A 351 -15.91 13.99 11.76
CA LYS A 351 -15.29 12.87 11.03
C LYS A 351 -16.02 12.65 9.71
N PRO A 352 -15.31 12.66 8.57
CA PRO A 352 -15.92 12.52 7.25
C PRO A 352 -16.21 11.05 6.92
N LEU A 353 -17.18 10.44 7.59
CA LEU A 353 -17.52 9.02 7.46
C LEU A 353 -18.47 8.76 6.29
N MET A 354 -18.03 7.91 5.36
CA MET A 354 -18.88 7.33 4.33
C MET A 354 -19.63 6.10 4.86
N MET A 355 -18.94 5.24 5.62
CA MET A 355 -19.51 4.03 6.21
C MET A 355 -18.74 3.56 7.44
N ILE A 356 -19.44 2.81 8.31
CA ILE A 356 -18.84 1.98 9.36
C ILE A 356 -19.42 0.57 9.22
N MET A 357 -18.60 -0.44 9.40
CA MET A 357 -18.95 -1.85 9.37
C MET A 357 -18.54 -2.50 10.69
N ARG A 358 -19.40 -3.34 11.28
CA ARG A 358 -19.02 -4.24 12.38
C ARG A 358 -18.47 -5.52 11.78
N ASN A 359 -17.27 -5.86 12.14
CA ASN A 359 -16.64 -7.09 11.67
C ASN A 359 -17.24 -8.28 12.45
N ALA A 360 -17.78 -9.26 11.75
CA ALA A 360 -18.26 -10.48 12.40
C ALA A 360 -17.09 -11.26 13.03
N GLU A 361 -17.37 -12.09 14.08
CA GLU A 361 -16.38 -12.90 14.81
C GLU A 361 -15.50 -13.80 13.92
N ARG A 362 -15.94 -14.10 12.70
CA ARG A 362 -15.17 -14.80 11.66
C ARG A 362 -13.80 -14.19 11.35
N ASN A 363 -13.55 -12.92 11.69
CA ASN A 363 -12.27 -12.27 11.44
C ASN A 363 -11.11 -12.83 12.28
N ALA A 364 -11.36 -13.50 13.41
CA ALA A 364 -10.32 -14.19 14.16
C ALA A 364 -9.75 -15.37 13.38
N GLN A 365 -10.61 -16.14 12.72
CA GLN A 365 -10.24 -17.29 11.89
C GLN A 365 -9.48 -16.87 10.63
N TRP A 366 -9.85 -15.72 10.05
CA TRP A 366 -9.19 -15.10 8.90
C TRP A 366 -7.75 -14.64 9.22
N ARG A 367 -7.56 -14.04 10.39
CA ARG A 367 -6.23 -13.62 10.87
C ARG A 367 -5.28 -14.82 11.03
N HIS A 368 -5.78 -15.93 11.49
CA HIS A 368 -5.02 -17.17 11.61
C HIS A 368 -4.65 -17.75 10.23
N THR A 369 -5.55 -17.68 9.26
CA THR A 369 -5.35 -18.17 7.89
C THR A 369 -4.30 -17.34 7.14
N LEU A 370 -4.22 -16.02 7.39
CA LEU A 370 -3.20 -15.15 6.80
C LEU A 370 -1.80 -15.43 7.31
N GLN A 371 -1.65 -15.62 8.61
CA GLN A 371 -0.36 -15.92 9.24
C GLN A 371 0.18 -17.27 8.75
N SER A 372 -0.68 -18.26 8.63
CA SER A 372 -0.31 -19.57 8.10
C SER A 372 -0.13 -19.57 6.57
N GLY A 373 -0.77 -18.67 5.81
CA GLY A 373 -0.55 -18.49 4.36
C GLY A 373 0.87 -18.04 4.02
N ILE A 374 1.48 -17.21 4.86
CA ILE A 374 2.89 -16.81 4.72
C ILE A 374 3.84 -18.00 4.93
N GLU A 375 3.52 -18.84 5.90
CA GLU A 375 4.30 -20.08 6.18
C GLU A 375 4.13 -21.11 5.06
N THR A 376 2.95 -21.21 4.47
CA THR A 376 2.65 -22.18 3.40
C THR A 376 3.20 -21.74 2.05
N ALA A 377 3.29 -20.47 1.74
CA ALA A 377 4.01 -19.97 0.56
C ALA A 377 5.49 -20.40 0.58
N ARG A 378 6.07 -20.59 1.76
CA ARG A 378 7.41 -21.22 1.93
C ARG A 378 7.42 -22.70 1.61
N VAL A 379 6.34 -23.43 1.90
CA VAL A 379 6.24 -24.88 1.64
C VAL A 379 6.07 -25.16 0.14
N PHE A 380 5.33 -24.35 -0.59
CA PHE A 380 5.18 -24.52 -2.05
C PHE A 380 6.48 -24.34 -2.84
N ARG A 381 7.47 -23.63 -2.30
CA ARG A 381 8.80 -23.52 -2.92
C ARG A 381 9.62 -24.81 -2.87
N HIS A 382 9.28 -25.76 -1.99
CA HIS A 382 10.05 -26.99 -1.80
C HIS A 382 9.34 -28.23 -2.35
N VAL A 383 8.16 -28.09 -2.95
CA VAL A 383 7.34 -29.22 -3.44
C VAL A 383 7.02 -29.09 -4.94
N ALA A 384 7.41 -28.01 -5.59
CA ALA A 384 7.42 -27.85 -7.04
C ALA A 384 8.85 -28.02 -7.55
#